data_73e03af7ab2d59c6da760a1fdb7fffb7
#
_entry.id   73e03af7ab2d59c6da760a1fdb7fffb7
#
_cell.length_a   1.000
_cell.length_b   1.000
_cell.length_c   1.000
_cell.angle_alpha   90.00
_cell.angle_beta   90.00
_cell.angle_gamma   90.00
#
_symmetry.space_group_name_H-M   'P 1'
#
loop_
_entity.id
_entity.type
_entity.pdbx_description
1 polymer ?
#
loop_
_entity_poly.entity_id
_entity_poly.type
_entity_poly.pdbx_seq_one_letter_code
_entity_poly.pdbx_strand_id
1 'polypeptide(L)'
;MSTDSSTEKQMDIPTKEVLISSSDINQRVQQLGREISEDYQGRELHLVGVLNGAFVFLADLVRQIDIPCQICFLQASSYKNQKVSTGEVTLMHNLDLSRKDVLVVEDIFDTGLTLKYIMEDLEQQKPKSLEACALLNKQIPDKVPIAVKYIGFNIEDRFVVGYGLDFAEHYREFPHIACLDYGEC
;
A
#
# COMPACT_ATOMS: atom_id res chain seq x y z
N MET A 1 -40.11 30.78 8.37
CA MET A 1 -39.74 29.37 8.14
C MET A 1 -38.85 29.34 6.88
N SER A 2 -37.58 29.44 7.07
CA SER A 2 -36.57 29.39 5.98
C SER A 2 -35.94 27.99 5.99
N THR A 3 -36.23 27.23 4.96
CA THR A 3 -35.62 25.94 4.73
C THR A 3 -34.27 26.20 4.06
N ASP A 4 -33.22 26.08 4.85
CA ASP A 4 -31.83 26.08 4.38
C ASP A 4 -31.56 24.75 3.70
N SER A 5 -31.61 24.74 2.38
CA SER A 5 -31.17 23.60 1.58
C SER A 5 -29.66 23.73 1.31
N SER A 6 -28.87 23.28 2.28
CA SER A 6 -27.43 23.02 2.03
C SER A 6 -27.30 21.89 1.02
N THR A 7 -27.16 22.28 -0.23
CA THR A 7 -26.80 21.38 -1.33
C THR A 7 -25.37 20.91 -1.08
N GLU A 8 -25.21 19.73 -0.53
CA GLU A 8 -23.94 19.02 -0.55
C GLU A 8 -23.50 18.91 -2.02
N LYS A 9 -22.46 19.65 -2.37
CA LYS A 9 -21.78 19.48 -3.65
C LYS A 9 -21.14 18.10 -3.64
N GLN A 10 -21.85 17.14 -4.18
CA GLN A 10 -21.28 15.86 -4.55
C GLN A 10 -20.13 16.16 -5.52
N MET A 11 -18.90 15.93 -5.09
CA MET A 11 -17.73 16.08 -5.95
C MET A 11 -17.77 14.96 -6.98
N ASP A 12 -18.38 15.24 -8.12
CA ASP A 12 -18.33 14.37 -9.30
C ASP A 12 -16.92 14.46 -9.90
N ILE A 13 -15.98 13.70 -9.32
CA ILE A 13 -14.66 13.54 -9.95
C ILE A 13 -14.80 12.34 -10.90
N PRO A 14 -14.63 12.52 -12.21
CA PRO A 14 -14.81 11.45 -13.15
C PRO A 14 -13.70 10.40 -12.99
N THR A 15 -14.03 9.24 -12.44
CA THR A 15 -13.22 8.06 -12.63
C THR A 15 -13.40 7.61 -14.08
N LYS A 16 -12.35 7.71 -14.91
CA LYS A 16 -12.48 7.46 -16.35
C LYS A 16 -12.46 5.99 -16.71
N GLU A 17 -11.65 5.20 -16.01
CA GLU A 17 -11.36 3.84 -16.45
C GLU A 17 -11.04 2.93 -15.26
N VAL A 18 -11.64 1.76 -15.24
CA VAL A 18 -11.21 0.68 -14.35
C VAL A 18 -9.91 0.11 -14.93
N LEU A 19 -8.80 0.35 -14.25
CA LEU A 19 -7.49 -0.13 -14.65
C LEU A 19 -7.28 -1.60 -14.30
N ILE A 20 -7.72 -2.01 -13.10
CA ILE A 20 -7.61 -3.39 -12.62
C ILE A 20 -8.94 -3.77 -11.99
N SER A 21 -9.58 -4.80 -12.50
CA SER A 21 -10.87 -5.26 -11.99
C SER A 21 -10.75 -5.92 -10.62
N SER A 22 -11.85 -5.95 -9.86
CA SER A 22 -11.90 -6.67 -8.57
C SER A 22 -11.62 -8.17 -8.71
N SER A 23 -12.00 -8.77 -9.84
CA SER A 23 -11.72 -10.19 -10.13
C SER A 23 -10.23 -10.45 -10.31
N ASP A 24 -9.53 -9.56 -11.06
CA ASP A 24 -8.08 -9.69 -11.27
C ASP A 24 -7.30 -9.48 -9.97
N ILE A 25 -7.72 -8.49 -9.15
CA ILE A 25 -7.16 -8.27 -7.83
C ILE A 25 -7.30 -9.52 -6.97
N ASN A 26 -8.51 -10.07 -6.87
CA ASN A 26 -8.76 -11.28 -6.07
C ASN A 26 -7.91 -12.45 -6.53
N GLN A 27 -7.79 -12.69 -7.83
CA GLN A 27 -6.96 -13.75 -8.37
C GLN A 27 -5.48 -13.56 -8.04
N ARG A 28 -4.96 -12.32 -8.18
CA ARG A 28 -3.55 -12.02 -7.89
C ARG A 28 -3.24 -12.12 -6.40
N VAL A 29 -4.13 -11.66 -5.53
CA VAL A 29 -3.99 -11.76 -4.07
C VAL A 29 -3.93 -13.22 -3.62
N GLN A 30 -4.75 -14.10 -4.22
CA GLN A 30 -4.67 -15.55 -3.97
C GLN A 30 -3.33 -16.15 -4.42
N GLN A 31 -2.78 -15.71 -5.55
CA GLN A 31 -1.46 -16.15 -6.02
C GLN A 31 -0.36 -15.70 -5.05
N LEU A 32 -0.38 -14.42 -4.66
CA LEU A 32 0.58 -13.86 -3.69
C LEU A 32 0.52 -14.60 -2.35
N GLY A 33 -0.67 -14.90 -1.84
CA GLY A 33 -0.83 -15.66 -0.59
C GLY A 33 -0.19 -17.03 -0.67
N ARG A 34 -0.32 -17.75 -1.81
CA ARG A 34 0.34 -19.05 -2.03
C ARG A 34 1.86 -18.90 -2.11
N GLU A 35 2.37 -17.97 -2.93
CA GLU A 35 3.81 -17.69 -3.07
C GLU A 35 4.46 -17.40 -1.71
N ILE A 36 3.81 -16.55 -0.89
CA ILE A 36 4.27 -16.20 0.45
C ILE A 36 4.23 -17.42 1.38
N SER A 37 3.15 -18.20 1.36
CA SER A 37 3.02 -19.40 2.19
C SER A 37 4.09 -20.45 1.89
N GLU A 38 4.41 -20.65 0.62
CA GLU A 38 5.47 -21.56 0.17
C GLU A 38 6.85 -21.08 0.65
N ASP A 39 7.18 -19.80 0.45
CA ASP A 39 8.47 -19.21 0.80
C ASP A 39 8.72 -19.19 2.32
N TYR A 40 7.67 -19.06 3.11
CA TYR A 40 7.75 -19.00 4.58
C TYR A 40 7.27 -20.28 5.27
N GLN A 41 7.17 -21.40 4.55
CA GLN A 41 6.73 -22.67 5.13
C GLN A 41 7.57 -23.06 6.37
N GLY A 42 6.89 -23.44 7.44
CA GLY A 42 7.51 -23.81 8.72
C GLY A 42 8.01 -22.63 9.56
N ARG A 43 7.68 -21.40 9.18
CA ARG A 43 8.02 -20.16 9.89
C ARG A 43 6.76 -19.43 10.32
N GLU A 44 6.84 -18.62 11.36
CA GLU A 44 5.82 -17.65 11.71
C GLU A 44 6.16 -16.30 11.03
N LEU A 45 5.21 -15.74 10.29
CA LEU A 45 5.41 -14.52 9.52
C LEU A 45 4.77 -13.31 10.22
N HIS A 46 5.50 -12.20 10.33
CA HIS A 46 5.01 -10.93 10.83
C HIS A 46 4.72 -10.00 9.65
N LEU A 47 3.43 -9.77 9.39
CA LEU A 47 2.95 -8.87 8.35
C LEU A 47 2.87 -7.45 8.92
N VAL A 48 3.59 -6.51 8.33
CA VAL A 48 3.58 -5.09 8.71
C VAL A 48 2.87 -4.30 7.64
N GLY A 49 1.60 -3.96 7.87
CA GLY A 49 0.82 -3.14 6.94
C GLY A 49 1.13 -1.65 7.07
N VAL A 50 1.34 -0.99 5.96
CA VAL A 50 1.56 0.45 5.92
C VAL A 50 0.22 1.18 5.80
N LEU A 51 -0.14 1.91 6.85
CA LEU A 51 -1.40 2.67 6.89
C LEU A 51 -1.24 4.04 6.19
N ASN A 52 -2.30 4.60 5.52
CA ASN A 52 -3.65 4.00 5.49
C ASN A 52 -3.88 3.09 4.26
N GLY A 53 -3.14 3.26 3.18
CA GLY A 53 -3.47 2.68 1.86
C GLY A 53 -3.53 1.14 1.83
N ALA A 54 -2.60 0.47 2.51
CA ALA A 54 -2.48 -0.98 2.44
C ALA A 54 -3.55 -1.77 3.22
N PHE A 55 -4.48 -1.13 3.96
CA PHE A 55 -5.37 -1.84 4.88
C PHE A 55 -6.29 -2.86 4.18
N VAL A 56 -6.83 -2.50 2.99
CA VAL A 56 -7.70 -3.41 2.23
C VAL A 56 -6.90 -4.58 1.67
N PHE A 57 -5.77 -4.27 1.03
CA PHE A 57 -4.89 -5.29 0.46
C PHE A 57 -4.40 -6.27 1.52
N LEU A 58 -3.91 -5.78 2.67
CA LEU A 58 -3.45 -6.64 3.76
C LEU A 58 -4.58 -7.52 4.30
N ALA A 59 -5.79 -6.96 4.46
CA ALA A 59 -6.94 -7.72 4.95
C ALA A 59 -7.32 -8.88 4.02
N ASP A 60 -7.20 -8.70 2.71
CA ASP A 60 -7.45 -9.76 1.74
C ASP A 60 -6.27 -10.73 1.65
N LEU A 61 -5.04 -10.24 1.64
CA LEU A 61 -3.83 -11.04 1.54
C LEU A 61 -3.69 -12.02 2.71
N VAL A 62 -3.88 -11.57 3.94
CA VAL A 62 -3.72 -12.41 5.13
C VAL A 62 -4.67 -13.61 5.13
N ARG A 63 -5.86 -13.48 4.53
CA ARG A 63 -6.83 -14.58 4.40
C ARG A 63 -6.44 -15.63 3.34
N GLN A 64 -5.41 -15.34 2.54
CA GLN A 64 -4.86 -16.26 1.52
C GLN A 64 -3.52 -16.90 1.97
N ILE A 65 -3.02 -16.55 3.14
CA ILE A 65 -1.78 -17.09 3.70
C ILE A 65 -2.10 -18.28 4.62
N ASP A 66 -1.55 -19.45 4.32
CA ASP A 66 -1.83 -20.73 5.01
C ASP A 66 -0.76 -21.10 6.06
N ILE A 67 0.00 -20.13 6.55
CA ILE A 67 1.00 -20.30 7.62
C ILE A 67 0.65 -19.44 8.82
N PRO A 68 1.16 -19.74 10.04
CA PRO A 68 0.99 -18.86 11.19
C PRO A 68 1.52 -17.46 10.90
N CYS A 69 0.68 -16.44 11.11
CA CYS A 69 1.08 -15.06 10.92
C CYS A 69 0.54 -14.14 12.00
N GLN A 70 1.30 -13.08 12.29
CA GLN A 70 0.88 -11.96 13.13
C GLN A 70 0.77 -10.72 12.27
N ILE A 71 -0.20 -9.86 12.59
CA ILE A 71 -0.44 -8.61 11.86
C ILE A 71 -0.12 -7.46 12.78
N CYS A 72 0.63 -6.51 12.28
CA CYS A 72 0.86 -5.23 12.90
C CYS A 72 0.82 -4.12 11.83
N PHE A 73 0.78 -2.88 12.30
CA PHE A 73 0.68 -1.73 11.43
C PHE A 73 1.73 -0.70 11.79
N LEU A 74 2.19 0.02 10.80
CA LEU A 74 2.92 1.26 10.95
C LEU A 74 2.21 2.36 10.17
N GLN A 75 2.37 3.58 10.61
CA GLN A 75 1.89 4.74 9.89
C GLN A 75 3.09 5.53 9.37
N ALA A 76 3.12 5.74 8.06
CA ALA A 76 4.09 6.59 7.41
C ALA A 76 3.42 7.90 7.01
N SER A 77 3.91 9.04 7.53
CA SER A 77 3.44 10.35 7.12
C SER A 77 4.57 11.13 6.44
N SER A 78 4.36 11.51 5.19
CA SER A 78 5.22 12.48 4.52
C SER A 78 4.69 13.89 4.79
N TYR A 79 5.48 14.75 5.41
CA TYR A 79 5.14 16.17 5.59
C TYR A 79 5.16 16.88 4.24
N LYS A 80 3.99 17.00 3.59
CA LYS A 80 3.80 17.81 2.36
C LYS A 80 3.59 19.31 2.62
N ASN A 81 3.70 19.77 3.87
CA ASN A 81 3.42 21.15 4.23
C ASN A 81 4.67 21.91 4.68
N GLN A 82 5.56 22.22 3.75
CA GLN A 82 6.35 23.46 3.72
C GLN A 82 7.18 23.51 2.43
N LYS A 83 7.48 24.71 1.94
CA LYS A 83 8.12 25.03 0.63
C LYS A 83 9.53 24.46 0.40
N VAL A 84 9.99 23.53 1.24
CA VAL A 84 11.19 22.72 1.05
C VAL A 84 10.86 21.32 1.52
N SER A 85 10.67 20.37 0.61
CA SER A 85 10.52 18.97 0.93
C SER A 85 11.88 18.44 1.41
N THR A 86 12.07 18.33 2.72
CA THR A 86 13.27 17.71 3.30
C THR A 86 13.31 16.19 3.10
N GLY A 87 12.26 15.62 2.52
CA GLY A 87 12.18 14.17 2.30
C GLY A 87 12.07 13.33 3.58
N GLU A 88 11.88 13.96 4.73
CA GLU A 88 11.74 13.23 5.99
C GLU A 88 10.38 12.54 6.09
N VAL A 89 10.40 11.23 6.24
CA VAL A 89 9.25 10.39 6.53
C VAL A 89 9.24 10.13 8.04
N THR A 90 8.15 10.48 8.71
CA THR A 90 7.98 10.13 10.11
C THR A 90 7.24 8.80 10.20
N LEU A 91 7.87 7.82 10.87
CA LEU A 91 7.27 6.52 11.13
C LEU A 91 6.74 6.48 12.57
N MET A 92 5.50 5.99 12.72
CA MET A 92 4.87 5.81 14.03
C MET A 92 4.55 4.33 14.22
N HIS A 93 5.28 3.68 15.12
CA HIS A 93 5.02 2.30 15.53
C HIS A 93 5.68 1.97 16.87
N ASN A 94 5.18 0.93 17.55
CA ASN A 94 5.77 0.33 18.75
C ASN A 94 6.01 -1.17 18.51
N LEU A 95 6.65 -1.51 17.39
CA LEU A 95 6.85 -2.87 16.96
C LEU A 95 8.16 -3.43 17.56
N ASP A 96 8.12 -4.64 18.07
CA ASP A 96 9.30 -5.45 18.36
C ASP A 96 9.39 -6.57 17.30
N LEU A 97 10.26 -6.35 16.33
CA LEU A 97 10.48 -7.25 15.20
C LEU A 97 11.83 -8.00 15.29
N SER A 98 12.50 -7.89 16.41
CA SER A 98 13.81 -8.54 16.62
C SER A 98 13.70 -10.05 16.42
N ARG A 99 14.57 -10.61 15.56
CA ARG A 99 14.67 -12.04 15.21
C ARG A 99 13.39 -12.64 14.59
N LYS A 100 12.48 -11.82 14.08
CA LYS A 100 11.25 -12.25 13.43
C LYS A 100 11.41 -12.29 11.91
N ASP A 101 10.67 -13.16 11.25
CA ASP A 101 10.51 -13.13 9.79
C ASP A 101 9.45 -12.06 9.48
N VAL A 102 9.81 -10.99 8.75
CA VAL A 102 8.99 -9.78 8.54
C VAL A 102 8.70 -9.57 7.06
N LEU A 103 7.45 -9.27 6.75
CA LEU A 103 6.99 -8.86 5.42
C LEU A 103 6.25 -7.53 5.52
N VAL A 104 6.82 -6.48 4.96
CA VAL A 104 6.15 -5.17 4.81
C VAL A 104 5.16 -5.25 3.67
N VAL A 105 3.91 -4.82 3.92
CA VAL A 105 2.83 -4.84 2.94
C VAL A 105 2.41 -3.40 2.63
N GLU A 106 2.57 -3.01 1.37
CA GLU A 106 2.31 -1.68 0.83
C GLU A 106 1.24 -1.75 -0.27
N ASP A 107 0.44 -0.72 -0.40
CA ASP A 107 -0.53 -0.60 -1.49
C ASP A 107 0.13 -0.26 -2.82
N ILE A 108 1.07 0.70 -2.81
CA ILE A 108 1.73 1.16 -4.03
C ILE A 108 3.21 1.46 -3.81
N PHE A 109 4.06 0.81 -4.60
CA PHE A 109 5.47 1.15 -4.74
C PHE A 109 5.62 2.20 -5.86
N ASP A 110 5.53 3.47 -5.46
CA ASP A 110 5.63 4.64 -6.36
C ASP A 110 7.11 5.04 -6.55
N THR A 111 7.58 6.12 -5.96
CA THR A 111 8.99 6.56 -6.05
C THR A 111 9.95 5.66 -5.28
N GLY A 112 9.46 4.93 -4.31
CA GLY A 112 10.23 4.06 -3.42
C GLY A 112 10.80 4.75 -2.19
N LEU A 113 10.65 6.06 -2.05
CA LEU A 113 11.19 6.79 -0.89
C LEU A 113 10.58 6.32 0.43
N THR A 114 9.26 6.25 0.52
CA THR A 114 8.57 5.81 1.74
C THR A 114 9.01 4.40 2.14
N LEU A 115 8.95 3.46 1.20
CA LEU A 115 9.35 2.08 1.44
C LEU A 115 10.82 1.97 1.87
N LYS A 116 11.72 2.78 1.29
CA LYS A 116 13.13 2.84 1.70
C LYS A 116 13.26 3.20 3.18
N TYR A 117 12.62 4.28 3.62
CA TYR A 117 12.69 4.71 5.02
C TYR A 117 12.10 3.65 5.96
N ILE A 118 10.99 3.02 5.59
CA ILE A 118 10.40 1.93 6.37
C ILE A 118 11.39 0.77 6.50
N MET A 119 11.96 0.30 5.41
CA MET A 119 12.89 -0.83 5.42
C MET A 119 14.15 -0.52 6.22
N GLU A 120 14.72 0.68 6.09
CA GLU A 120 15.89 1.12 6.85
C GLU A 120 15.61 1.21 8.36
N ASP A 121 14.43 1.68 8.77
CA ASP A 121 14.02 1.76 10.18
C ASP A 121 13.80 0.36 10.78
N LEU A 122 13.06 -0.49 10.08
CA LEU A 122 12.78 -1.84 10.55
C LEU A 122 14.03 -2.72 10.60
N GLU A 123 14.99 -2.53 9.70
CA GLU A 123 16.28 -3.26 9.69
C GLU A 123 17.10 -2.99 10.97
N GLN A 124 16.97 -1.79 11.57
CA GLN A 124 17.66 -1.46 12.83
C GLN A 124 17.21 -2.36 13.98
N GLN A 125 16.02 -2.94 13.93
CA GLN A 125 15.51 -3.88 14.93
C GLN A 125 16.11 -5.28 14.78
N LYS A 126 16.91 -5.53 13.74
CA LYS A 126 17.58 -6.81 13.46
C LYS A 126 16.59 -7.97 13.33
N PRO A 127 15.62 -7.87 12.42
CA PRO A 127 14.74 -8.97 12.09
C PRO A 127 15.57 -10.16 11.56
N LYS A 128 14.99 -11.36 11.58
CA LYS A 128 15.63 -12.57 11.01
C LYS A 128 15.58 -12.52 9.48
N SER A 129 14.49 -12.02 8.92
CA SER A 129 14.34 -11.66 7.51
C SER A 129 13.43 -10.43 7.39
N LEU A 130 13.69 -9.60 6.38
CA LEU A 130 12.89 -8.40 6.07
C LEU A 130 12.71 -8.31 4.57
N GLU A 131 11.48 -8.48 4.12
CA GLU A 131 11.09 -8.44 2.72
C GLU A 131 9.91 -7.50 2.53
N ALA A 132 9.60 -7.12 1.28
CA ALA A 132 8.48 -6.26 0.93
C ALA A 132 7.55 -6.92 -0.08
N CYS A 133 6.25 -6.61 0.07
CA CYS A 133 5.16 -6.93 -0.84
C CYS A 133 4.43 -5.64 -1.19
N ALA A 134 4.22 -5.37 -2.48
CA ALA A 134 3.44 -4.24 -2.95
C ALA A 134 2.33 -4.70 -3.91
N LEU A 135 1.11 -4.21 -3.74
CA LEU A 135 0.03 -4.52 -4.67
C LEU A 135 0.31 -3.89 -6.05
N LEU A 136 0.68 -2.62 -6.06
CA LEU A 136 1.01 -1.89 -7.29
C LEU A 136 2.49 -1.50 -7.33
N ASN A 137 3.08 -1.63 -8.51
CA ASN A 137 4.42 -1.18 -8.81
C ASN A 137 4.38 -0.23 -10.02
N LYS A 138 4.52 1.08 -9.78
CA LYS A 138 4.62 2.06 -10.87
C LYS A 138 5.92 1.91 -11.62
N GLN A 139 5.85 1.93 -12.94
CA GLN A 139 6.99 1.92 -13.85
C GLN A 139 7.41 3.36 -14.16
N ILE A 140 8.23 3.94 -13.28
CA ILE A 140 8.73 5.33 -13.43
C ILE A 140 10.25 5.35 -13.56
N PRO A 141 10.81 6.34 -14.30
CA PRO A 141 12.24 6.66 -14.26
C PRO A 141 12.67 7.06 -12.83
N ASP A 142 13.95 6.96 -12.54
CA ASP A 142 14.57 7.45 -11.29
C ASP A 142 13.96 6.93 -9.98
N LYS A 143 13.34 5.76 -10.04
CA LYS A 143 12.83 5.07 -8.87
C LYS A 143 13.95 4.66 -7.93
N VAL A 144 13.74 4.83 -6.63
CA VAL A 144 14.70 4.37 -5.61
C VAL A 144 14.88 2.85 -5.76
N PRO A 145 16.14 2.35 -5.90
CA PRO A 145 16.41 0.94 -6.11
C PRO A 145 16.24 0.16 -4.80
N ILE A 146 15.03 -0.29 -4.54
CA ILE A 146 14.68 -1.20 -3.45
C ILE A 146 14.15 -2.49 -4.04
N ALA A 147 14.57 -3.62 -3.48
CA ALA A 147 14.02 -4.92 -3.82
C ALA A 147 12.62 -5.06 -3.19
N VAL A 148 11.61 -5.23 -4.02
CA VAL A 148 10.27 -5.65 -3.61
C VAL A 148 10.08 -7.08 -4.09
N LYS A 149 10.02 -8.02 -3.15
CA LYS A 149 10.02 -9.45 -3.47
C LYS A 149 8.71 -9.90 -4.13
N TYR A 150 7.59 -9.40 -3.64
CA TYR A 150 6.27 -9.76 -4.14
C TYR A 150 5.58 -8.53 -4.73
N ILE A 151 5.21 -8.62 -6.01
CA ILE A 151 4.54 -7.53 -6.73
C ILE A 151 3.21 -8.06 -7.28
N GLY A 152 2.13 -7.36 -6.95
CA GLY A 152 0.81 -7.65 -7.50
C GLY A 152 0.75 -7.32 -8.99
N PHE A 153 0.81 -6.04 -9.33
CA PHE A 153 0.69 -5.54 -10.70
C PHE A 153 1.72 -4.46 -11.00
N ASN A 154 2.27 -4.49 -12.21
CA ASN A 154 3.03 -3.37 -12.76
C ASN A 154 2.06 -2.43 -13.48
N ILE A 155 2.14 -1.13 -13.18
CA ILE A 155 1.31 -0.10 -13.81
C ILE A 155 2.19 1.04 -14.35
N GLU A 156 1.70 1.76 -15.35
CA GLU A 156 2.30 3.00 -15.84
C GLU A 156 2.20 4.11 -14.78
N ASP A 157 2.88 5.23 -15.01
CA ASP A 157 2.79 6.41 -14.15
C ASP A 157 1.45 7.12 -14.32
N ARG A 158 0.44 6.61 -13.63
CA ARG A 158 -0.92 7.16 -13.60
C ARG A 158 -1.36 7.39 -12.16
N PHE A 159 -2.23 8.35 -11.96
CA PHE A 159 -2.87 8.54 -10.66
C PHE A 159 -4.03 7.56 -10.51
N VAL A 160 -3.97 6.74 -9.48
CA VAL A 160 -4.92 5.65 -9.26
C VAL A 160 -5.58 5.74 -7.88
N VAL A 161 -6.83 5.28 -7.80
CA VAL A 161 -7.63 5.21 -6.58
C VAL A 161 -8.37 3.87 -6.50
N GLY A 162 -8.87 3.56 -5.33
CA GLY A 162 -9.64 2.35 -5.05
C GLY A 162 -8.81 1.28 -4.37
N TYR A 163 -9.50 0.30 -3.80
CA TYR A 163 -8.91 -0.82 -3.07
C TYR A 163 -7.91 -0.39 -1.97
N GLY A 164 -8.27 0.67 -1.22
CA GLY A 164 -7.44 1.27 -0.18
C GLY A 164 -6.75 2.57 -0.58
N LEU A 165 -6.42 2.74 -1.87
CA LEU A 165 -5.83 3.97 -2.41
C LEU A 165 -6.87 5.09 -2.47
N ASP A 166 -6.42 6.33 -2.19
CA ASP A 166 -7.32 7.48 -2.10
C ASP A 166 -6.92 8.67 -2.98
N PHE A 167 -7.91 9.55 -3.10
CA PHE A 167 -7.72 10.95 -3.44
C PHE A 167 -8.45 11.82 -2.42
N ALA A 168 -7.73 12.63 -1.66
CA ALA A 168 -8.27 13.48 -0.60
C ALA A 168 -9.19 12.72 0.38
N GLU A 169 -8.76 11.55 0.83
CA GLU A 169 -9.45 10.60 1.73
C GLU A 169 -10.71 9.94 1.15
N HIS A 170 -11.00 10.10 -0.15
CA HIS A 170 -12.11 9.46 -0.85
C HIS A 170 -11.66 8.28 -1.72
N TYR A 171 -12.60 7.41 -2.11
CA TYR A 171 -12.45 6.30 -3.07
C TYR A 171 -11.74 5.05 -2.54
N ARG A 172 -11.30 4.98 -1.28
CA ARG A 172 -10.68 3.78 -0.71
C ARG A 172 -11.60 2.56 -0.75
N GLU A 173 -12.93 2.80 -0.73
CA GLU A 173 -13.97 1.76 -0.70
C GLU A 173 -14.21 1.08 -2.04
N PHE A 174 -13.69 1.56 -3.15
CA PHE A 174 -13.87 0.90 -4.44
C PHE A 174 -13.27 -0.49 -4.43
N PRO A 175 -13.99 -1.52 -4.95
CA PRO A 175 -13.46 -2.89 -4.98
C PRO A 175 -12.45 -3.15 -6.09
N HIS A 176 -12.18 -2.14 -6.93
CA HIS A 176 -11.29 -2.16 -8.09
C HIS A 176 -10.32 -0.99 -8.02
N ILE A 177 -9.33 -0.99 -8.89
CA ILE A 177 -8.43 0.16 -9.08
C ILE A 177 -8.84 0.90 -10.35
N ALA A 178 -9.06 2.21 -10.21
CA ALA A 178 -9.44 3.10 -11.30
C ALA A 178 -8.43 4.24 -11.46
N CYS A 179 -8.28 4.73 -12.69
CA CYS A 179 -7.54 5.95 -12.96
C CYS A 179 -8.41 7.17 -12.73
N LEU A 180 -7.86 8.20 -12.10
CA LEU A 180 -8.45 9.54 -12.08
C LEU A 180 -7.95 10.34 -13.27
N ASP A 181 -8.88 11.03 -13.93
CA ASP A 181 -8.55 12.02 -14.94
C ASP A 181 -8.30 13.36 -14.25
N TYR A 182 -7.04 13.65 -13.99
CA TYR A 182 -6.65 15.05 -13.84
C TYR A 182 -6.51 15.59 -15.26
N GLY A 183 -7.47 16.42 -15.69
CA GLY A 183 -7.30 17.18 -16.91
C GLY A 183 -5.90 17.77 -16.92
N GLU A 184 -5.20 17.63 -18.03
CA GLU A 184 -3.86 18.17 -18.23
C GLU A 184 -3.81 19.62 -17.70
N CYS A 185 -2.96 19.84 -16.69
CA CYS A 185 -2.61 21.19 -16.27
C CYS A 185 -1.53 21.76 -17.19
#